data_2bf0343cffa95758abce1e2de95d0dc5
#
_entry.id   2bf0343cffa95758abce1e2de95d0dc5
#
_cell.length_a   1.000
_cell.length_b   1.000
_cell.length_c   1.000
_cell.angle_alpha   90.00
_cell.angle_beta   90.00
_cell.angle_gamma   90.00
#
_symmetry.space_group_name_H-M   'P 1'
#
loop_
_entity.id
_entity.type
_entity.pdbx_description
1 polymer ?
#
loop_
_entity_poly.entity_id
_entity_poly.type
_entity_poly.pdbx_seq_one_letter_code
_entity_poly.pdbx_strand_id
1 'polypeptide(L)'
;KIRNDNNNATFTEDTLANALERDLNHYLTSTATEYYPDTDRMFLMLGFGGTAFKKIYYCPLRNRPVSETVDANDLIVNSSATDLKNAKRITHRVFMKPSTVRRLQILGTYRDVDLSQAQMPNLDSLQREKKSIEGVSADGFNVDDRDREIYEIYCELTIKGFEHKY
;
A
#
# COMPACT_ATOMS: atom_id res chain seq x y z
N LYS A 1 15.59 16.97 -7.18
CA LYS A 1 16.91 17.00 -7.85
C LYS A 1 17.77 15.88 -7.28
N ILE A 2 18.17 14.95 -8.13
CA ILE A 2 19.08 13.87 -7.72
C ILE A 2 20.47 14.49 -7.54
N ARG A 3 20.99 14.38 -6.33
CA ARG A 3 22.30 14.94 -5.97
C ARG A 3 23.35 13.83 -6.00
N ASN A 4 24.44 14.07 -6.69
CA ASN A 4 25.59 13.19 -6.62
C ASN A 4 26.43 13.60 -5.40
N ASP A 5 26.56 12.71 -4.42
CA ASP A 5 27.32 12.97 -3.19
C ASP A 5 28.82 12.73 -3.33
N ASN A 6 29.25 12.23 -4.48
CA ASN A 6 30.67 12.01 -4.76
C ASN A 6 31.32 13.29 -5.31
N ASN A 7 32.15 13.94 -4.52
CA ASN A 7 32.92 15.13 -4.91
C ASN A 7 33.90 14.88 -6.08
N ASN A 8 34.08 13.62 -6.50
CA ASN A 8 34.91 13.19 -7.62
C ASN A 8 34.10 12.55 -8.75
N ALA A 9 32.83 12.96 -8.90
CA ALA A 9 31.98 12.43 -9.95
C ALA A 9 32.57 12.68 -11.34
N THR A 10 32.65 11.64 -12.12
CA THR A 10 33.06 11.73 -13.53
C THR A 10 31.91 12.33 -14.35
N PHE A 11 32.22 12.98 -15.47
CA PHE A 11 31.21 13.54 -16.39
C PHE A 11 30.10 12.52 -16.77
N THR A 12 30.44 11.23 -16.82
CA THR A 12 29.52 10.13 -17.09
C THR A 12 28.49 9.92 -15.97
N GLU A 13 28.86 10.09 -14.70
CA GLU A 13 27.98 9.95 -13.55
C GLU A 13 26.98 11.12 -13.47
N ASP A 14 27.43 12.33 -13.78
CA ASP A 14 26.54 13.50 -13.83
C ASP A 14 25.52 13.41 -14.98
N THR A 15 25.91 12.88 -16.14
CA THR A 15 24.98 12.65 -17.24
C THR A 15 23.95 11.57 -16.91
N LEU A 16 24.35 10.51 -16.21
CA LEU A 16 23.45 9.47 -15.73
C LEU A 16 22.46 10.02 -14.68
N ALA A 17 22.93 10.81 -13.73
CA ALA A 17 22.07 11.43 -12.71
C ALA A 17 21.00 12.35 -13.33
N ASN A 18 21.38 13.16 -14.32
CA ASN A 18 20.47 14.03 -15.06
C ASN A 18 19.46 13.22 -15.90
N ALA A 19 19.87 12.11 -16.49
CA ALA A 19 18.99 11.23 -17.24
C ALA A 19 17.96 10.58 -16.30
N LEU A 20 18.39 10.06 -15.15
CA LEU A 20 17.51 9.48 -14.12
C LEU A 20 16.52 10.51 -13.55
N GLU A 21 16.96 11.74 -13.30
CA GLU A 21 16.10 12.82 -12.84
C GLU A 21 14.99 13.09 -13.87
N ARG A 22 15.34 13.19 -15.14
CA ARG A 22 14.38 13.41 -16.22
C ARG A 22 13.39 12.27 -16.36
N ASP A 23 13.89 11.03 -16.32
CA ASP A 23 13.04 9.83 -16.47
C ASP A 23 12.11 9.66 -15.27
N LEU A 24 12.59 9.92 -14.05
CA LEU A 24 11.77 9.90 -12.85
C LEU A 24 10.69 10.99 -12.88
N ASN A 25 11.04 12.21 -13.28
CA ASN A 25 10.07 13.28 -13.43
C ASN A 25 9.01 12.93 -14.48
N HIS A 26 9.42 12.39 -15.63
CA HIS A 26 8.47 11.92 -16.63
C HIS A 26 7.57 10.81 -16.11
N TYR A 27 8.13 9.85 -15.39
CA TYR A 27 7.37 8.77 -14.76
C TYR A 27 6.30 9.32 -13.81
N LEU A 28 6.67 10.21 -12.88
CA LEU A 28 5.75 10.76 -11.88
C LEU A 28 4.68 11.70 -12.48
N THR A 29 5.00 12.40 -13.55
CA THR A 29 4.07 13.38 -14.17
C THR A 29 3.18 12.79 -15.24
N SER A 30 3.67 11.79 -15.98
CA SER A 30 2.98 11.28 -17.18
C SER A 30 2.52 9.83 -17.05
N THR A 31 3.33 8.97 -16.42
CA THR A 31 3.02 7.54 -16.32
C THR A 31 2.21 7.22 -15.06
N ALA A 32 2.59 7.78 -13.92
CA ALA A 32 1.93 7.57 -12.64
C ALA A 32 0.89 8.67 -12.39
N THR A 33 -0.15 8.73 -13.22
CA THR A 33 -1.18 9.76 -13.16
C THR A 33 -1.90 9.85 -11.81
N GLU A 34 -1.92 8.76 -11.06
CA GLU A 34 -2.48 8.70 -9.71
C GLU A 34 -1.59 9.33 -8.63
N TYR A 35 -0.31 9.59 -8.92
CA TYR A 35 0.66 10.04 -7.91
C TYR A 35 0.29 11.38 -7.27
N TYR A 36 -0.08 12.37 -8.09
CA TYR A 36 -0.44 13.70 -7.57
C TYR A 36 -1.75 13.71 -6.80
N PRO A 37 -2.87 13.16 -7.31
CA PRO A 37 -4.12 13.10 -6.55
C PRO A 37 -3.98 12.33 -5.24
N ASP A 38 -3.21 11.25 -5.24
CA ASP A 38 -2.96 10.46 -4.04
C ASP A 38 -2.10 11.22 -3.02
N THR A 39 -1.11 11.97 -3.50
CA THR A 39 -0.25 12.79 -2.63
C THR A 39 -1.03 13.97 -2.04
N ASP A 40 -1.91 14.59 -2.79
CA ASP A 40 -2.80 15.65 -2.31
C ASP A 40 -3.73 15.13 -1.20
N ARG A 41 -4.33 13.95 -1.42
CA ARG A 41 -5.09 13.26 -0.39
C ARG A 41 -4.24 12.97 0.87
N MET A 42 -3.00 12.56 0.71
CA MET A 42 -2.09 12.35 1.84
C MET A 42 -1.87 13.63 2.65
N PHE A 43 -1.66 14.76 1.99
CA PHE A 43 -1.49 16.05 2.67
C PHE A 43 -2.75 16.47 3.42
N LEU A 44 -3.92 16.21 2.86
CA LEU A 44 -5.18 16.44 3.56
C LEU A 44 -5.28 15.59 4.83
N MET A 45 -4.99 14.31 4.74
CA MET A 45 -4.98 13.39 5.90
C MET A 45 -3.95 13.83 6.96
N LEU A 46 -2.78 14.27 6.53
CA LEU A 46 -1.75 14.78 7.41
C LEU A 46 -2.21 16.04 8.18
N GLY A 47 -2.93 16.94 7.51
CA GLY A 47 -3.49 18.15 8.12
C GLY A 47 -4.53 17.84 9.19
N PHE A 48 -5.40 16.86 8.96
CA PHE A 48 -6.46 16.49 9.91
C PHE A 48 -5.99 15.53 11.01
N GLY A 49 -5.24 14.49 10.62
CA GLY A 49 -4.86 13.40 11.52
C GLY A 49 -3.48 13.55 12.13
N GLY A 50 -2.68 14.52 11.68
CA GLY A 50 -1.29 14.70 12.13
C GLY A 50 -0.34 13.61 11.66
N THR A 51 -0.85 12.54 11.04
CA THR A 51 -0.05 11.39 10.57
C THR A 51 -0.65 10.83 9.30
N ALA A 52 0.20 10.55 8.32
CA ALA A 52 -0.16 9.86 7.09
C ALA A 52 0.97 8.92 6.67
N PHE A 53 0.63 7.84 6.02
CA PHE A 53 1.58 6.83 5.57
C PHE A 53 1.51 6.67 4.05
N LYS A 54 2.63 6.29 3.46
CA LYS A 54 2.72 6.03 2.03
C LYS A 54 3.37 4.67 1.80
N LYS A 55 2.69 3.84 1.02
CA LYS A 55 3.17 2.52 0.61
C LYS A 55 3.67 2.60 -0.82
N ILE A 56 4.91 2.21 -1.03
CA ILE A 56 5.51 2.12 -2.36
C ILE A 56 5.76 0.65 -2.65
N TYR A 57 5.19 0.14 -3.75
CA TYR A 57 5.30 -1.25 -4.13
C TYR A 57 5.18 -1.43 -5.65
N TYR A 58 5.63 -2.58 -6.13
CA TYR A 58 5.40 -2.97 -7.52
C TYR A 58 4.02 -3.62 -7.66
N CYS A 59 3.15 -3.01 -8.48
CA CYS A 59 1.81 -3.52 -8.70
C CYS A 59 1.79 -4.49 -9.89
N PRO A 60 1.54 -5.79 -9.67
CA PRO A 60 1.55 -6.78 -10.76
C PRO A 60 0.40 -6.57 -11.76
N LEU A 61 -0.71 -5.98 -11.31
CA LEU A 61 -1.85 -5.67 -12.20
C LEU A 61 -1.55 -4.52 -13.15
N ARG A 62 -0.78 -3.53 -12.70
CA ARG A 62 -0.38 -2.35 -13.49
C ARG A 62 0.97 -2.52 -14.16
N ASN A 63 1.72 -3.56 -13.78
CA ASN A 63 3.08 -3.87 -14.23
C ASN A 63 4.04 -2.69 -14.06
N ARG A 64 3.93 -1.96 -12.96
CA ARG A 64 4.77 -0.80 -12.63
C ARG A 64 4.81 -0.52 -11.13
N PRO A 65 5.80 0.25 -10.65
CA PRO A 65 5.78 0.77 -9.28
C PRO A 65 4.56 1.65 -9.06
N VAL A 66 4.00 1.59 -7.87
CA VAL A 66 2.84 2.41 -7.45
C VAL A 66 3.15 2.98 -6.08
N SER A 67 2.70 4.21 -5.87
CA SER A 67 2.75 4.88 -4.58
C SER A 67 1.31 5.15 -4.13
N GLU A 68 0.94 4.65 -2.97
CA GLU A 68 -0.43 4.66 -2.45
C GLU A 68 -0.45 5.19 -1.02
N THR A 69 -1.37 6.09 -0.75
CA THR A 69 -1.58 6.61 0.61
C THR A 69 -2.36 5.61 1.45
N VAL A 70 -1.85 5.34 2.63
CA VAL A 70 -2.44 4.44 3.62
C VAL A 70 -2.98 5.26 4.78
N ASP A 71 -4.25 5.04 5.11
CA ASP A 71 -4.88 5.64 6.29
C ASP A 71 -4.22 5.09 7.56
N ALA A 72 -4.04 5.94 8.57
CA ALA A 72 -3.51 5.52 9.86
C ALA A 72 -4.36 4.43 10.53
N ASN A 73 -5.67 4.39 10.27
CA ASN A 73 -6.58 3.36 10.78
C ASN A 73 -6.39 1.99 10.11
N ASP A 74 -5.80 1.97 8.91
CA ASP A 74 -5.57 0.74 8.15
C ASP A 74 -4.14 0.22 8.29
N LEU A 75 -3.27 0.96 9.00
CA LEU A 75 -1.93 0.52 9.33
C LEU A 75 -1.86 0.02 10.77
N ILE A 76 -1.65 -1.28 10.93
CA ILE A 76 -1.60 -1.95 12.22
C ILE A 76 -0.17 -2.36 12.51
N VAL A 77 0.39 -1.84 13.58
CA VAL A 77 1.74 -2.17 14.06
C VAL A 77 1.68 -2.74 15.47
N ASN A 78 2.74 -3.40 15.92
CA ASN A 78 2.79 -3.88 17.31
C ASN A 78 2.92 -2.69 18.27
N SER A 79 2.25 -2.77 19.43
CA SER A 79 2.19 -1.68 20.42
C SER A 79 3.54 -1.28 21.02
N SER A 80 4.53 -2.16 20.93
CA SER A 80 5.89 -1.90 21.41
C SER A 80 6.81 -1.21 20.39
N ALA A 81 6.32 -0.97 19.17
CA ALA A 81 7.11 -0.31 18.14
C ALA A 81 7.19 1.21 18.39
N THR A 82 8.40 1.74 18.42
CA THR A 82 8.63 3.18 18.52
C THR A 82 8.66 3.86 17.15
N ASP A 83 9.06 3.11 16.12
CA ASP A 83 9.07 3.54 14.72
C ASP A 83 8.81 2.34 13.78
N LEU A 84 8.57 2.62 12.50
CA LEU A 84 8.31 1.57 11.52
C LEU A 84 9.53 0.67 11.23
N LYS A 85 10.75 1.18 11.42
CA LYS A 85 11.98 0.40 11.18
C LYS A 85 12.17 -0.69 12.22
N ASN A 86 11.75 -0.41 13.47
CA ASN A 86 11.87 -1.33 14.60
C ASN A 86 10.62 -2.17 14.82
N ALA A 87 9.60 -1.99 13.97
CA ALA A 87 8.37 -2.76 14.06
C ALA A 87 8.60 -4.20 13.59
N LYS A 88 8.40 -5.17 14.49
CA LYS A 88 8.51 -6.61 14.18
C LYS A 88 7.46 -7.08 13.18
N ARG A 89 6.33 -6.38 13.11
CA ARG A 89 5.23 -6.66 12.21
C ARG A 89 4.55 -5.36 11.81
N ILE A 90 4.36 -5.20 10.52
CA ILE A 90 3.55 -4.13 9.93
C ILE A 90 2.44 -4.82 9.15
N THR A 91 1.21 -4.48 9.42
CA THR A 91 0.04 -5.03 8.72
C THR A 91 -0.73 -3.90 8.08
N HIS A 92 -0.99 -4.02 6.79
CA HIS A 92 -1.86 -3.14 6.04
C HIS A 92 -3.19 -3.85 5.80
N ARG A 93 -4.27 -3.26 6.27
CA ARG A 93 -5.64 -3.71 6.03
C ARG A 93 -6.15 -3.07 4.74
N VAL A 94 -6.54 -3.89 3.79
CA VAL A 94 -7.00 -3.44 2.47
C VAL A 94 -8.37 -4.02 2.17
N PHE A 95 -9.26 -3.21 1.65
CA PHE A 95 -10.55 -3.65 1.14
C PHE A 95 -10.49 -3.78 -0.37
N MET A 96 -10.73 -4.97 -0.89
CA MET A 96 -10.64 -5.25 -2.33
C MET A 96 -11.89 -5.96 -2.83
N LYS A 97 -12.27 -5.62 -4.06
CA LYS A 97 -13.33 -6.35 -4.78
C LYS A 97 -12.93 -7.81 -4.99
N PRO A 98 -13.87 -8.76 -4.89
CA PRO A 98 -13.58 -10.19 -5.09
C PRO A 98 -12.90 -10.48 -6.42
N SER A 99 -13.30 -9.79 -7.48
CA SER A 99 -12.70 -9.92 -8.82
C SER A 99 -11.22 -9.50 -8.85
N THR A 100 -10.85 -8.46 -8.10
CA THR A 100 -9.46 -8.01 -7.98
C THR A 100 -8.62 -9.02 -7.22
N VAL A 101 -9.15 -9.55 -6.10
CA VAL A 101 -8.46 -10.60 -5.33
C VAL A 101 -8.25 -11.84 -6.19
N ARG A 102 -9.28 -12.27 -6.95
CA ARG A 102 -9.17 -13.43 -7.85
C ARG A 102 -8.10 -13.22 -8.93
N ARG A 103 -8.01 -12.03 -9.51
CA ARG A 103 -6.94 -11.70 -10.47
C ARG A 103 -5.55 -11.80 -9.85
N LEU A 104 -5.37 -11.32 -8.62
CA LEU A 104 -4.10 -11.41 -7.88
C LEU A 104 -3.74 -12.87 -7.51
N GLN A 105 -4.75 -13.71 -7.24
CA GLN A 105 -4.55 -15.16 -7.03
C GLN A 105 -4.08 -15.83 -8.31
N ILE A 106 -4.72 -15.56 -9.46
CA ILE A 106 -4.34 -16.11 -10.76
C ILE A 106 -2.92 -15.68 -11.15
N LEU A 107 -2.53 -14.45 -10.82
CA LEU A 107 -1.16 -13.96 -11.04
C LEU A 107 -0.12 -14.55 -10.06
N GLY A 108 -0.57 -15.34 -9.09
CA GLY A 108 0.32 -15.92 -8.07
C GLY A 108 0.84 -14.93 -7.02
N THR A 109 0.31 -13.71 -6.98
CA THR A 109 0.66 -12.70 -5.98
C THR A 109 0.02 -13.03 -4.63
N TYR A 110 -1.23 -13.45 -4.65
CA TYR A 110 -1.95 -13.91 -3.47
C TYR A 110 -2.13 -15.42 -3.51
N ARG A 111 -2.21 -16.01 -2.32
CA ARG A 111 -2.49 -17.42 -2.16
C ARG A 111 -3.88 -17.75 -2.73
N ASP A 112 -4.00 -18.87 -3.44
CA ASP A 112 -5.29 -19.35 -3.94
C ASP A 112 -6.10 -19.93 -2.76
N VAL A 113 -7.10 -19.17 -2.32
CA VAL A 113 -8.01 -19.50 -1.23
C VAL A 113 -9.43 -19.27 -1.72
N ASP A 114 -10.34 -20.13 -1.29
CA ASP A 114 -11.76 -19.96 -1.61
C ASP A 114 -12.32 -18.69 -0.94
N LEU A 115 -12.88 -17.79 -1.75
CA LEU A 115 -13.46 -16.53 -1.31
C LEU A 115 -14.97 -16.60 -1.09
N SER A 116 -15.57 -17.77 -1.24
CA SER A 116 -17.03 -17.97 -1.18
C SER A 116 -17.63 -17.68 0.21
N GLN A 117 -16.82 -17.83 1.26
CA GLN A 117 -17.24 -17.53 2.63
C GLN A 117 -16.69 -16.16 3.07
N ALA A 118 -17.34 -15.09 2.63
CA ALA A 118 -17.05 -13.78 3.21
C ALA A 118 -17.61 -13.72 4.62
N GLN A 119 -16.75 -13.69 5.61
CA GLN A 119 -17.16 -13.29 6.96
C GLN A 119 -17.62 -11.83 6.91
N MET A 120 -18.73 -11.54 7.59
CA MET A 120 -19.12 -10.14 7.78
C MET A 120 -17.97 -9.41 8.49
N PRO A 121 -17.47 -8.30 7.93
CA PRO A 121 -16.45 -7.53 8.61
C PRO A 121 -17.04 -7.09 9.97
N ASN A 122 -16.30 -7.37 11.02
CA ASN A 122 -16.67 -6.92 12.37
C ASN A 122 -16.39 -5.42 12.44
N LEU A 123 -17.32 -4.63 11.92
CA LEU A 123 -17.18 -3.18 11.87
C LEU A 123 -17.28 -2.62 13.29
N ASP A 124 -16.27 -1.90 13.70
CA ASP A 124 -16.29 -1.09 14.91
C ASP A 124 -17.37 0.01 14.82
N SER A 125 -17.85 0.48 15.97
CA SER A 125 -18.89 1.50 16.05
C SER A 125 -18.58 2.74 15.22
N LEU A 126 -17.35 3.21 15.27
CA LEU A 126 -16.85 4.35 14.48
C LEU A 126 -16.88 4.08 12.97
N GLN A 127 -16.56 2.88 12.54
CA GLN A 127 -16.62 2.48 11.13
C GLN A 127 -18.05 2.38 10.61
N ARG A 128 -18.99 1.95 11.45
CA ARG A 128 -20.43 1.94 11.12
C ARG A 128 -20.97 3.36 10.97
N GLU A 129 -20.58 4.25 11.87
CA GLU A 129 -20.98 5.65 11.82
C GLU A 129 -20.42 6.37 10.60
N LYS A 130 -19.14 6.17 10.28
CA LYS A 130 -18.50 6.68 9.06
C LYS A 130 -19.25 6.21 7.81
N LYS A 131 -19.56 4.91 7.69
CA LYS A 131 -20.33 4.36 6.56
C LYS A 131 -21.75 4.92 6.49
N SER A 132 -22.39 5.14 7.64
CA SER A 132 -23.71 5.77 7.70
C SER A 132 -23.68 7.22 7.18
N ILE A 133 -22.67 7.97 7.54
CA ILE A 133 -22.45 9.35 7.06
C ILE A 133 -22.17 9.36 5.56
N GLU A 134 -21.42 8.38 5.05
CA GLU A 134 -21.13 8.20 3.64
C GLU A 134 -22.33 7.66 2.83
N GLY A 135 -23.47 7.37 3.48
CA GLY A 135 -24.68 6.86 2.83
C GLY A 135 -24.58 5.40 2.38
N VAL A 136 -23.59 4.67 2.88
CA VAL A 136 -23.40 3.24 2.58
C VAL A 136 -24.10 2.40 3.64
N SER A 137 -25.23 1.76 3.26
CA SER A 137 -25.94 0.84 4.15
C SER A 137 -25.08 -0.35 4.54
N ALA A 138 -24.94 -0.60 5.83
CA ALA A 138 -24.16 -1.74 6.34
C ALA A 138 -24.78 -3.11 6.02
N ASP A 139 -26.09 -3.18 5.71
CA ASP A 139 -26.89 -4.41 5.77
C ASP A 139 -27.53 -4.87 4.44
N GLY A 140 -27.26 -4.27 3.33
CA GLY A 140 -28.21 -4.39 2.22
C GLY A 140 -27.72 -4.94 0.87
N PHE A 141 -26.68 -5.75 0.73
CA PHE A 141 -26.31 -6.20 -0.62
C PHE A 141 -25.71 -7.61 -0.69
N ASN A 142 -25.82 -8.23 -1.87
CA ASN A 142 -25.32 -9.56 -2.20
C ASN A 142 -23.93 -9.81 -1.62
N VAL A 143 -23.75 -10.92 -0.95
CA VAL A 143 -22.51 -11.37 -0.32
C VAL A 143 -21.37 -11.43 -1.36
N ASP A 144 -21.70 -11.67 -2.61
CA ASP A 144 -20.74 -11.80 -3.71
C ASP A 144 -20.12 -10.47 -4.15
N ASP A 145 -20.81 -9.35 -3.95
CA ASP A 145 -20.33 -8.01 -4.37
C ASP A 145 -19.57 -7.26 -3.27
N ARG A 146 -19.54 -7.79 -2.05
CA ARG A 146 -18.88 -7.13 -0.94
C ARG A 146 -17.37 -7.16 -1.11
N ASP A 147 -16.74 -6.05 -0.79
CA ASP A 147 -15.29 -5.98 -0.68
C ASP A 147 -14.78 -6.99 0.35
N ARG A 148 -13.69 -7.65 0.02
CA ARG A 148 -12.98 -8.57 0.90
C ARG A 148 -11.96 -7.80 1.70
N GLU A 149 -11.98 -8.00 3.01
CA GLU A 149 -10.97 -7.47 3.92
C GLU A 149 -9.73 -8.36 3.84
N ILE A 150 -8.61 -7.79 3.38
CA ILE A 150 -7.35 -8.46 3.20
C ILE A 150 -6.30 -7.84 4.14
N TYR A 151 -5.55 -8.68 4.80
CA TYR A 151 -4.43 -8.26 5.64
C TYR A 151 -3.12 -8.61 4.94
N GLU A 152 -2.40 -7.59 4.51
CA GLU A 152 -1.04 -7.73 4.00
C GLU A 152 -0.06 -7.57 5.15
N ILE A 153 0.60 -8.64 5.52
CA ILE A 153 1.46 -8.70 6.71
C ILE A 153 2.92 -8.74 6.29
N TYR A 154 3.67 -7.76 6.74
CA TYR A 154 5.13 -7.68 6.60
C TYR A 154 5.74 -7.97 7.96
N CYS A 155 6.47 -9.07 8.07
CA CYS A 155 7.09 -9.49 9.33
C CYS A 155 8.33 -10.33 9.09
N GLU A 156 9.21 -10.35 10.07
CA GLU A 156 10.34 -11.25 10.09
C GLU A 156 9.89 -12.61 10.60
N LEU A 157 10.06 -13.65 9.80
CA LEU A 157 9.71 -15.02 10.12
C LEU A 157 10.91 -15.95 9.91
N THR A 158 11.18 -16.79 10.89
CA THR A 158 12.15 -17.89 10.73
C THR A 158 11.41 -19.10 10.17
N ILE A 159 11.54 -19.31 8.86
CA ILE A 159 10.93 -20.46 8.18
C ILE A 159 12.05 -21.43 7.78
N LYS A 160 11.93 -22.70 8.19
CA LYS A 160 12.90 -23.73 7.84
C LYS A 160 13.04 -23.87 6.32
N GLY A 161 14.25 -23.71 5.81
CA GLY A 161 14.57 -23.75 4.38
C GLY A 161 14.57 -22.40 3.67
N PHE A 162 14.19 -21.32 4.35
CA PHE A 162 14.25 -19.94 3.85
C PHE A 162 15.12 -19.05 4.76
N GLU A 163 16.01 -19.66 5.52
CA GLU A 163 16.91 -18.96 6.43
C GLU A 163 17.89 -18.10 5.62
N HIS A 164 18.07 -16.84 6.04
CA HIS A 164 19.07 -15.97 5.44
C HIS A 164 20.46 -16.49 5.75
N LYS A 165 21.23 -16.79 4.75
CA LYS A 165 22.66 -17.12 4.89
C LYS A 165 23.45 -15.82 4.90
N TYR A 166 24.08 -15.52 6.02
CA TYR A 166 25.02 -14.42 6.17
C TYR A 166 26.30 -14.71 5.38
#